data_df57590d1b977398af8541bc79067d3e
#
_entry.id   df57590d1b977398af8541bc79067d3e
#
_cell.length_a   1.000
_cell.length_b   1.000
_cell.length_c   1.000
_cell.angle_alpha   90.00
_cell.angle_beta   90.00
_cell.angle_gamma   90.00
#
_symmetry.space_group_name_H-M   'P 1'
#
loop_
_entity.id
_entity.type
_entity.pdbx_description
1 polymer ?
#
loop_
_entity_poly.entity_id
_entity_poly.type
_entity_poly.pdbx_seq_one_letter_code
_entity_poly.pdbx_strand_id
1 'polypeptide(L)'
;GIASLYSHQALTADTVRAGRDVVVATPTASGKTLCYSLPILEKCLQDPDSRALMLFPLKALAQDQLAAFGELTGHWPEAARPSIAIYDGDTTDHFRRKIRKNPPNVLITNPEMLHLAILPFHEQWTTFLASLSLVVVDEAHTYRGVLGSHISQLFRRLNRICARYAARPNFVFCTATVGNPEELAGNLLGRELVQENGLPLENAFPFSPLFSPSSSSEPVALGKETSLNAPQESADIPVIRESGAPTGKRHMVFIDPEDSPSTTAIALLKAALARGLRTIVYCRSRRMTELIALWAADKAGSFAGRISAYRAGFLPEERREIEARMSDGQLLAVVTTSALELGIDIGSLDVCILVGYPGTVISTMQRGGRVGRAGQESAVLLVAGEDALDQYFIHQPEAFFGREPERAVINPDNDVIVKRHLECAAAELPLPSDDPWLRGPGAQAALRELEREGLLLKSADGREWVAARKRPQRHVDLRGCGASCTIVDAEGKPLLHRRTPDAPEYK
;
A
#
# COMPACT_ATOMS: atom_id res chain seq x y z
N GLY A 1 -10.00 25.62 5.11
CA GLY A 1 -10.27 24.78 3.96
C GLY A 1 -9.11 24.75 2.98
N ILE A 2 -9.11 23.78 2.07
CA ILE A 2 -8.11 23.65 1.00
C ILE A 2 -8.44 24.70 -0.06
N ALA A 3 -7.53 25.66 -0.29
CA ALA A 3 -7.76 26.75 -1.24
C ALA A 3 -7.51 26.32 -2.70
N SER A 4 -6.56 25.41 -2.93
CA SER A 4 -6.22 24.88 -4.25
C SER A 4 -5.60 23.48 -4.12
N LEU A 5 -5.76 22.68 -5.17
CA LEU A 5 -5.11 21.37 -5.28
C LEU A 5 -3.70 21.52 -5.83
N TYR A 6 -2.81 20.64 -5.41
CA TYR A 6 -1.52 20.48 -6.09
C TYR A 6 -1.71 19.82 -7.46
N SER A 7 -0.77 20.02 -8.37
CA SER A 7 -0.85 19.52 -9.75
C SER A 7 -1.11 18.01 -9.82
N HIS A 8 -0.39 17.22 -9.04
CA HIS A 8 -0.56 15.77 -8.98
C HIS A 8 -1.93 15.33 -8.42
N GLN A 9 -2.50 16.10 -7.47
CA GLN A 9 -3.84 15.83 -6.93
C GLN A 9 -4.93 16.11 -7.97
N ALA A 10 -4.84 17.24 -8.66
CA ALA A 10 -5.76 17.61 -9.73
C ALA A 10 -5.69 16.59 -10.88
N LEU A 11 -4.48 16.25 -11.33
CA LEU A 11 -4.28 15.29 -12.43
C LEU A 11 -4.80 13.90 -12.07
N THR A 12 -4.63 13.46 -10.81
CA THR A 12 -5.21 12.19 -10.34
C THR A 12 -6.73 12.22 -10.41
N ALA A 13 -7.36 13.29 -9.92
CA ALA A 13 -8.81 13.44 -9.95
C ALA A 13 -9.35 13.43 -11.40
N ASP A 14 -8.71 14.15 -12.32
CA ASP A 14 -9.09 14.20 -13.73
C ASP A 14 -8.94 12.82 -14.41
N THR A 15 -7.87 12.08 -14.09
CA THR A 15 -7.66 10.73 -14.61
C THR A 15 -8.75 9.76 -14.15
N VAL A 16 -9.11 9.82 -12.86
CA VAL A 16 -10.20 8.98 -12.31
C VAL A 16 -11.56 9.38 -12.86
N ARG A 17 -11.82 10.69 -13.06
CA ARG A 17 -13.05 11.17 -13.73
C ARG A 17 -13.17 10.66 -15.17
N ALA A 18 -12.04 10.52 -15.87
CA ALA A 18 -11.98 9.92 -17.21
C ALA A 18 -12.17 8.39 -17.20
N GLY A 19 -12.44 7.78 -16.06
CA GLY A 19 -12.65 6.32 -15.94
C GLY A 19 -11.37 5.49 -16.08
N ARG A 20 -10.19 6.08 -15.85
CA ARG A 20 -8.89 5.42 -16.01
C ARG A 20 -8.28 5.05 -14.67
N ASP A 21 -7.49 3.98 -14.65
CA ASP A 21 -6.61 3.66 -13.54
C ASP A 21 -5.44 4.64 -13.50
N VAL A 22 -4.81 4.82 -12.33
CA VAL A 22 -3.70 5.76 -12.18
C VAL A 22 -2.71 5.30 -11.11
N VAL A 23 -1.43 5.59 -11.33
CA VAL A 23 -0.37 5.43 -10.32
C VAL A 23 0.15 6.79 -9.90
N VAL A 24 0.13 7.06 -8.61
CA VAL A 24 0.72 8.26 -8.01
C VAL A 24 2.01 7.86 -7.31
N ALA A 25 3.15 8.10 -7.97
CA ALA A 25 4.49 7.74 -7.50
C ALA A 25 5.27 8.98 -7.04
N THR A 26 4.67 9.76 -6.16
CA THR A 26 5.26 11.00 -5.65
C THR A 26 5.96 10.78 -4.30
N PRO A 27 6.92 11.65 -3.90
CA PRO A 27 7.62 11.54 -2.63
C PRO A 27 6.68 11.45 -1.42
N THR A 28 7.20 10.99 -0.29
CA THR A 28 6.47 11.02 0.99
C THR A 28 6.13 12.47 1.38
N ALA A 29 5.02 12.64 2.12
CA ALA A 29 4.50 13.95 2.55
C ALA A 29 4.07 14.91 1.40
N SER A 30 3.81 14.38 0.19
CA SER A 30 3.28 15.17 -0.93
C SER A 30 1.75 15.40 -0.88
N GLY A 31 1.05 14.84 0.12
CA GLY A 31 -0.41 14.95 0.22
C GLY A 31 -1.17 13.95 -0.67
N LYS A 32 -0.61 12.74 -0.88
CA LYS A 32 -1.24 11.64 -1.66
C LYS A 32 -2.65 11.27 -1.19
N THR A 33 -2.96 11.46 0.09
CA THR A 33 -4.30 11.19 0.63
C THR A 33 -5.40 11.88 -0.18
N LEU A 34 -5.20 13.13 -0.61
CA LEU A 34 -6.19 13.82 -1.42
C LEU A 34 -6.31 13.26 -2.84
N CYS A 35 -5.28 12.61 -3.38
CA CYS A 35 -5.33 12.00 -4.70
C CYS A 35 -6.43 10.94 -4.83
N TYR A 36 -6.73 10.22 -3.74
CA TYR A 36 -7.81 9.23 -3.73
C TYR A 36 -9.04 9.68 -2.94
N SER A 37 -8.89 10.47 -1.88
CA SER A 37 -10.04 10.93 -1.10
C SER A 37 -10.96 11.82 -1.93
N LEU A 38 -10.40 12.72 -2.75
CA LEU A 38 -11.20 13.62 -3.56
C LEU A 38 -12.06 12.87 -4.60
N PRO A 39 -11.51 11.97 -5.44
CA PRO A 39 -12.35 11.18 -6.36
C PRO A 39 -13.40 10.31 -5.66
N ILE A 40 -13.07 9.74 -4.49
CA ILE A 40 -14.05 8.98 -3.69
C ILE A 40 -15.21 9.88 -3.28
N LEU A 41 -14.92 11.04 -2.70
CA LEU A 41 -15.93 11.98 -2.23
C LEU A 41 -16.78 12.52 -3.38
N GLU A 42 -16.18 12.83 -4.52
CA GLU A 42 -16.93 13.24 -5.73
C GLU A 42 -17.89 12.16 -6.22
N LYS A 43 -17.44 10.90 -6.31
CA LYS A 43 -18.29 9.78 -6.70
C LYS A 43 -19.45 9.58 -5.71
N CYS A 44 -19.20 9.67 -4.41
CA CYS A 44 -20.26 9.57 -3.39
C CYS A 44 -21.27 10.72 -3.43
N LEU A 45 -20.86 11.92 -3.85
CA LEU A 45 -21.77 13.06 -4.06
C LEU A 45 -22.62 12.92 -5.31
N GLN A 46 -22.04 12.37 -6.37
CA GLN A 46 -22.74 12.12 -7.64
C GLN A 46 -23.71 10.94 -7.53
N ASP A 47 -23.29 9.90 -6.85
CA ASP A 47 -24.06 8.67 -6.61
C ASP A 47 -23.86 8.21 -5.16
N PRO A 48 -24.87 8.40 -4.29
CA PRO A 48 -24.84 7.97 -2.88
C PRO A 48 -24.66 6.44 -2.71
N ASP A 49 -24.95 5.66 -3.76
CA ASP A 49 -24.75 4.22 -3.75
C ASP A 49 -23.34 3.82 -4.21
N SER A 50 -22.52 4.75 -4.67
CA SER A 50 -21.14 4.49 -5.03
C SER A 50 -20.33 3.96 -3.85
N ARG A 51 -19.47 2.96 -4.12
CA ARG A 51 -18.62 2.31 -3.11
C ARG A 51 -17.15 2.38 -3.50
N ALA A 52 -16.30 2.55 -2.49
CA ALA A 52 -14.86 2.52 -2.63
C ALA A 52 -14.24 1.51 -1.66
N LEU A 53 -13.27 0.73 -2.15
CA LEU A 53 -12.46 -0.20 -1.36
C LEU A 53 -11.06 0.38 -1.20
N MET A 54 -10.60 0.56 0.03
CA MET A 54 -9.25 1.06 0.31
C MET A 54 -8.42 -0.02 0.98
N LEU A 55 -7.27 -0.34 0.39
CA LEU A 55 -6.35 -1.37 0.84
C LEU A 55 -5.08 -0.76 1.42
N PHE A 56 -4.86 -1.00 2.70
CA PHE A 56 -3.66 -0.55 3.42
C PHE A 56 -2.84 -1.74 3.94
N PRO A 57 -1.50 -1.66 3.89
CA PRO A 57 -0.64 -2.72 4.41
C PRO A 57 -0.60 -2.80 5.94
N LEU A 58 -0.93 -1.71 6.63
CA LEU A 58 -0.88 -1.58 8.09
C LEU A 58 -2.20 -1.05 8.66
N LYS A 59 -2.62 -1.61 9.80
CA LYS A 59 -3.84 -1.18 10.52
C LYS A 59 -3.77 0.28 11.01
N ALA A 60 -2.59 0.75 11.41
CA ALA A 60 -2.41 2.13 11.86
C ALA A 60 -2.75 3.13 10.76
N LEU A 61 -2.29 2.87 9.51
CA LEU A 61 -2.65 3.69 8.35
C LEU A 61 -4.16 3.73 8.10
N ALA A 62 -4.85 2.62 8.32
CA ALA A 62 -6.30 2.56 8.18
C ALA A 62 -7.03 3.49 9.18
N GLN A 63 -6.54 3.58 10.42
CA GLN A 63 -7.08 4.47 11.45
C GLN A 63 -6.82 5.95 11.11
N ASP A 64 -5.61 6.28 10.68
CA ASP A 64 -5.25 7.64 10.26
C ASP A 64 -6.11 8.11 9.07
N GLN A 65 -6.37 7.21 8.12
CA GLN A 65 -7.23 7.52 6.98
C GLN A 65 -8.69 7.70 7.38
N LEU A 66 -9.19 6.91 8.32
CA LEU A 66 -10.54 7.11 8.86
C LEU A 66 -10.67 8.50 9.51
N ALA A 67 -9.68 8.92 10.29
CA ALA A 67 -9.63 10.24 10.89
C ALA A 67 -9.58 11.36 9.83
N ALA A 68 -8.70 11.22 8.82
CA ALA A 68 -8.55 12.19 7.74
C ALA A 68 -9.85 12.37 6.92
N PHE A 69 -10.57 11.30 6.61
CA PHE A 69 -11.88 11.40 5.98
C PHE A 69 -12.92 12.08 6.90
N GLY A 70 -12.87 11.81 8.20
CA GLY A 70 -13.71 12.48 9.21
C GLY A 70 -13.49 13.99 9.22
N GLU A 71 -12.24 14.44 9.16
CA GLU A 71 -11.88 15.86 9.06
C GLU A 71 -12.36 16.49 7.74
N LEU A 72 -12.15 15.83 6.61
CA LEU A 72 -12.59 16.32 5.29
C LEU A 72 -14.11 16.47 5.19
N THR A 73 -14.87 15.57 5.81
CA THR A 73 -16.33 15.52 5.70
C THR A 73 -17.06 16.05 6.93
N GLY A 74 -16.34 16.40 8.00
CA GLY A 74 -16.90 16.81 9.29
C GLY A 74 -17.86 18.01 9.23
N HIS A 75 -17.64 18.91 8.27
CA HIS A 75 -18.48 20.09 8.05
C HIS A 75 -19.65 19.87 7.06
N TRP A 76 -19.77 18.66 6.50
CA TRP A 76 -20.84 18.35 5.56
C TRP A 76 -22.15 18.06 6.29
N PRO A 77 -23.30 18.37 5.68
CA PRO A 77 -24.59 17.91 6.18
C PRO A 77 -24.59 16.40 6.38
N GLU A 78 -25.18 15.90 7.45
CA GLU A 78 -25.17 14.47 7.79
C GLU A 78 -25.71 13.60 6.66
N ALA A 79 -26.75 14.06 5.97
CA ALA A 79 -27.35 13.35 4.83
C ALA A 79 -26.45 13.23 3.61
N ALA A 80 -25.46 14.12 3.45
CA ALA A 80 -24.51 14.10 2.34
C ALA A 80 -23.17 13.44 2.71
N ARG A 81 -22.98 13.14 4.00
CA ARG A 81 -21.71 12.59 4.50
C ARG A 81 -21.61 11.11 4.16
N PRO A 82 -20.56 10.69 3.40
CA PRO A 82 -20.35 9.27 3.09
C PRO A 82 -20.06 8.48 4.37
N SER A 83 -20.62 7.29 4.46
CA SER A 83 -20.34 6.36 5.54
C SER A 83 -19.01 5.66 5.31
N ILE A 84 -18.19 5.55 6.36
CA ILE A 84 -16.84 4.96 6.30
C ILE A 84 -16.70 3.96 7.42
N ALA A 85 -16.10 2.80 7.13
CA ALA A 85 -15.80 1.80 8.16
C ALA A 85 -14.49 1.08 7.89
N ILE A 86 -13.82 0.68 8.98
CA ILE A 86 -12.68 -0.24 8.93
C ILE A 86 -13.19 -1.66 9.10
N TYR A 87 -12.68 -2.55 8.23
CA TYR A 87 -12.96 -3.98 8.28
C TYR A 87 -11.64 -4.75 8.28
N ASP A 88 -11.16 -5.09 9.46
CA ASP A 88 -9.87 -5.73 9.67
C ASP A 88 -9.93 -6.86 10.72
N GLY A 89 -8.77 -7.38 11.13
CA GLY A 89 -8.68 -8.43 12.14
C GLY A 89 -9.18 -8.03 13.51
N ASP A 90 -9.20 -6.73 13.85
CA ASP A 90 -9.63 -6.22 15.16
C ASP A 90 -11.14 -5.85 15.17
N THR A 91 -11.77 -5.83 14.00
CA THR A 91 -13.22 -5.60 13.89
C THR A 91 -13.98 -6.76 14.54
N THR A 92 -14.78 -6.47 15.55
CA THR A 92 -15.56 -7.48 16.30
C THR A 92 -16.65 -8.11 15.43
N ASP A 93 -17.10 -9.33 15.76
CA ASP A 93 -18.11 -10.06 14.99
C ASP A 93 -19.46 -9.32 14.92
N HIS A 94 -19.79 -8.53 15.94
CA HIS A 94 -20.99 -7.68 15.92
C HIS A 94 -20.87 -6.60 14.84
N PHE A 95 -19.75 -5.87 14.81
CA PHE A 95 -19.51 -4.84 13.79
C PHE A 95 -19.33 -5.43 12.39
N ARG A 96 -18.68 -6.59 12.26
CA ARG A 96 -18.59 -7.31 10.98
C ARG A 96 -19.96 -7.63 10.39
N ARG A 97 -20.90 -8.11 11.22
CA ARG A 97 -22.29 -8.36 10.79
C ARG A 97 -23.01 -7.08 10.39
N LYS A 98 -22.83 -5.98 11.16
CA LYS A 98 -23.43 -4.68 10.85
C LYS A 98 -22.93 -4.13 9.52
N ILE A 99 -21.60 -4.17 9.27
CA ILE A 99 -20.97 -3.70 8.03
C ILE A 99 -21.48 -4.52 6.82
N ARG A 100 -21.58 -5.84 6.93
CA ARG A 100 -22.12 -6.68 5.82
C ARG A 100 -23.60 -6.39 5.53
N LYS A 101 -24.40 -6.15 6.57
CA LYS A 101 -25.83 -5.84 6.40
C LYS A 101 -26.06 -4.49 5.75
N ASN A 102 -25.28 -3.49 6.15
CA ASN A 102 -25.32 -2.13 5.64
C ASN A 102 -23.91 -1.69 5.25
N PRO A 103 -23.44 -2.03 4.05
CA PRO A 103 -22.07 -1.71 3.63
C PRO A 103 -21.86 -0.19 3.53
N PRO A 104 -20.73 0.32 4.04
CA PRO A 104 -20.42 1.74 3.97
C PRO A 104 -20.08 2.17 2.53
N ASN A 105 -20.09 3.48 2.27
CA ASN A 105 -19.58 4.02 1.01
C ASN A 105 -18.08 3.75 0.85
N VAL A 106 -17.31 3.86 1.94
CA VAL A 106 -15.88 3.61 1.93
C VAL A 106 -15.53 2.50 2.92
N LEU A 107 -15.03 1.40 2.40
CA LEU A 107 -14.54 0.27 3.20
C LEU A 107 -13.03 0.28 3.23
N ILE A 108 -12.45 0.52 4.40
CA ILE A 108 -11.01 0.48 4.63
C ILE A 108 -10.64 -0.92 5.15
N THR A 109 -9.72 -1.61 4.49
CA THR A 109 -9.34 -2.97 4.85
C THR A 109 -7.89 -3.27 4.46
N ASN A 110 -7.50 -4.53 4.52
CA ASN A 110 -6.20 -5.03 4.09
C ASN A 110 -6.34 -6.25 3.16
N PRO A 111 -5.27 -6.63 2.45
CA PRO A 111 -5.33 -7.77 1.53
C PRO A 111 -5.72 -9.11 2.18
N GLU A 112 -5.29 -9.34 3.42
CA GLU A 112 -5.63 -10.56 4.15
C GLU A 112 -7.15 -10.68 4.39
N MET A 113 -7.82 -9.58 4.74
CA MET A 113 -9.27 -9.56 4.91
C MET A 113 -10.01 -9.68 3.58
N LEU A 114 -9.51 -9.05 2.51
CA LEU A 114 -10.04 -9.23 1.17
C LEU A 114 -9.99 -10.73 0.77
N HIS A 115 -8.85 -11.39 1.02
CA HIS A 115 -8.62 -12.79 0.74
C HIS A 115 -9.49 -13.74 1.56
N LEU A 116 -9.60 -13.51 2.88
CA LEU A 116 -10.20 -14.48 3.81
C LEU A 116 -11.68 -14.22 4.09
N ALA A 117 -12.16 -12.97 3.99
CA ALA A 117 -13.45 -12.57 4.52
C ALA A 117 -14.38 -11.85 3.51
N ILE A 118 -13.86 -11.35 2.40
CA ILE A 118 -14.67 -10.65 1.40
C ILE A 118 -14.88 -11.55 0.17
N LEU A 119 -13.82 -11.89 -0.57
CA LEU A 119 -13.96 -12.64 -1.82
C LEU A 119 -14.62 -14.01 -1.66
N PRO A 120 -14.24 -14.86 -0.66
CA PRO A 120 -14.88 -16.17 -0.49
C PRO A 120 -16.33 -16.11 -0.03
N PHE A 121 -16.79 -14.94 0.41
CA PHE A 121 -18.16 -14.69 0.87
C PHE A 121 -18.82 -13.55 0.11
N HIS A 122 -18.42 -13.36 -1.16
CA HIS A 122 -18.85 -12.23 -2.01
C HIS A 122 -20.39 -12.10 -2.10
N GLU A 123 -21.14 -13.18 -1.95
CA GLU A 123 -22.61 -13.13 -1.93
C GLU A 123 -23.15 -12.29 -0.76
N GLN A 124 -22.43 -12.26 0.38
CA GLN A 124 -22.78 -11.40 1.52
C GLN A 124 -22.36 -9.94 1.32
N TRP A 125 -21.60 -9.68 0.27
CA TRP A 125 -21.07 -8.36 -0.11
C TRP A 125 -21.64 -7.85 -1.43
N THR A 126 -22.71 -8.49 -1.95
CA THR A 126 -23.29 -8.17 -3.26
C THR A 126 -23.57 -6.69 -3.42
N THR A 127 -24.25 -6.05 -2.46
CA THR A 127 -24.56 -4.62 -2.50
C THR A 127 -23.30 -3.75 -2.58
N PHE A 128 -22.24 -4.11 -1.87
CA PHE A 128 -20.98 -3.38 -1.89
C PHE A 128 -20.24 -3.58 -3.21
N LEU A 129 -20.13 -4.82 -3.67
CA LEU A 129 -19.36 -5.20 -4.86
C LEU A 129 -20.04 -4.75 -6.16
N ALA A 130 -21.38 -4.76 -6.21
CA ALA A 130 -22.14 -4.29 -7.37
C ALA A 130 -22.01 -2.77 -7.61
N SER A 131 -21.82 -2.00 -6.55
CA SER A 131 -21.64 -0.54 -6.61
C SER A 131 -20.16 -0.12 -6.47
N LEU A 132 -19.22 -1.07 -6.48
CA LEU A 132 -17.79 -0.78 -6.33
C LEU A 132 -17.27 -0.03 -7.55
N SER A 133 -16.92 1.23 -7.36
CA SER A 133 -16.49 2.15 -8.42
C SER A 133 -14.99 2.49 -8.36
N LEU A 134 -14.36 2.31 -7.19
CA LEU A 134 -12.95 2.67 -6.99
C LEU A 134 -12.27 1.70 -6.02
N VAL A 135 -11.07 1.28 -6.37
CA VAL A 135 -10.16 0.52 -5.50
C VAL A 135 -8.89 1.34 -5.29
N VAL A 136 -8.60 1.69 -4.05
CA VAL A 136 -7.37 2.40 -3.67
C VAL A 136 -6.39 1.41 -3.09
N VAL A 137 -5.16 1.43 -3.58
CA VAL A 137 -4.04 0.60 -3.12
C VAL A 137 -2.96 1.55 -2.63
N ASP A 138 -2.92 1.80 -1.33
CA ASP A 138 -1.93 2.70 -0.76
C ASP A 138 -0.65 1.93 -0.37
N GLU A 139 0.49 2.66 -0.37
CA GLU A 139 1.83 2.13 -0.14
C GLU A 139 2.12 0.90 -1.04
N ALA A 140 1.75 0.99 -2.33
CA ALA A 140 1.79 -0.13 -3.28
C ALA A 140 3.18 -0.77 -3.43
N HIS A 141 4.28 -0.03 -3.20
CA HIS A 141 5.65 -0.55 -3.20
C HIS A 141 5.91 -1.61 -2.11
N THR A 142 5.04 -1.73 -1.11
CA THR A 142 5.12 -2.79 -0.10
C THR A 142 4.66 -4.14 -0.63
N TYR A 143 3.86 -4.15 -1.70
CA TYR A 143 3.39 -5.35 -2.37
C TYR A 143 4.41 -5.81 -3.42
N ARG A 144 5.52 -6.37 -2.95
CA ARG A 144 6.64 -6.90 -3.75
C ARG A 144 6.97 -8.33 -3.34
N GLY A 145 7.78 -9.01 -4.15
CA GLY A 145 8.16 -10.41 -3.93
C GLY A 145 6.95 -11.34 -3.85
N VAL A 146 6.99 -12.27 -2.93
CA VAL A 146 5.92 -13.27 -2.71
C VAL A 146 4.58 -12.61 -2.40
N LEU A 147 4.56 -11.62 -1.51
CA LEU A 147 3.33 -10.91 -1.16
C LEU A 147 2.71 -10.24 -2.41
N GLY A 148 3.52 -9.51 -3.19
CA GLY A 148 3.05 -8.87 -4.42
C GLY A 148 2.50 -9.87 -5.44
N SER A 149 3.14 -11.02 -5.59
CA SER A 149 2.66 -12.09 -6.46
C SER A 149 1.30 -12.65 -6.01
N HIS A 150 1.07 -12.79 -4.71
CA HIS A 150 -0.25 -13.13 -4.17
C HIS A 150 -1.29 -12.02 -4.39
N ILE A 151 -0.92 -10.75 -4.22
CA ILE A 151 -1.82 -9.61 -4.41
C ILE A 151 -2.25 -9.51 -5.88
N SER A 152 -1.36 -9.77 -6.84
CA SER A 152 -1.72 -9.84 -8.25
C SER A 152 -2.86 -10.84 -8.50
N GLN A 153 -2.76 -12.05 -7.96
CA GLN A 153 -3.82 -13.05 -8.07
C GLN A 153 -5.10 -12.64 -7.32
N LEU A 154 -4.94 -11.95 -6.19
CA LEU A 154 -6.06 -11.45 -5.40
C LEU A 154 -6.87 -10.41 -6.19
N PHE A 155 -6.22 -9.51 -6.93
CA PHE A 155 -6.89 -8.52 -7.78
C PHE A 155 -7.55 -9.16 -9.00
N ARG A 156 -6.96 -10.21 -9.60
CA ARG A 156 -7.62 -11.01 -10.64
C ARG A 156 -8.93 -11.60 -10.12
N ARG A 157 -8.94 -12.18 -8.92
CA ARG A 157 -10.15 -12.71 -8.26
C ARG A 157 -11.17 -11.61 -7.99
N LEU A 158 -10.74 -10.46 -7.46
CA LEU A 158 -11.62 -9.31 -7.22
C LEU A 158 -12.29 -8.85 -8.53
N ASN A 159 -11.53 -8.70 -9.60
CA ASN A 159 -12.05 -8.28 -10.90
C ASN A 159 -13.07 -9.28 -11.47
N ARG A 160 -12.84 -10.59 -11.32
CA ARG A 160 -13.79 -11.63 -11.72
C ARG A 160 -15.12 -11.50 -10.95
N ILE A 161 -15.04 -11.31 -9.64
CA ILE A 161 -16.23 -11.16 -8.80
C ILE A 161 -16.95 -9.85 -9.11
N CYS A 162 -16.23 -8.73 -9.31
CA CYS A 162 -16.82 -7.47 -9.73
C CYS A 162 -17.54 -7.60 -11.08
N ALA A 163 -16.93 -8.27 -12.05
CA ALA A 163 -17.54 -8.54 -13.36
C ALA A 163 -18.85 -9.36 -13.24
N ARG A 164 -18.91 -10.33 -12.31
CA ARG A 164 -20.14 -11.09 -11.99
C ARG A 164 -21.29 -10.20 -11.55
N TYR A 165 -20.97 -9.09 -10.87
CA TYR A 165 -21.93 -8.08 -10.40
C TYR A 165 -22.03 -6.86 -11.32
N ALA A 166 -21.52 -6.94 -12.56
CA ALA A 166 -21.48 -5.86 -13.55
C ALA A 166 -20.73 -4.60 -13.10
N ALA A 167 -19.87 -4.70 -12.09
CA ALA A 167 -19.02 -3.62 -11.63
C ALA A 167 -17.64 -3.65 -12.32
N ARG A 168 -17.08 -2.47 -12.59
CA ARG A 168 -15.75 -2.27 -13.18
C ARG A 168 -15.04 -1.14 -12.45
N PRO A 169 -14.50 -1.40 -11.25
CA PRO A 169 -13.82 -0.35 -10.49
C PRO A 169 -12.55 0.10 -11.17
N ASN A 170 -12.26 1.41 -11.08
CA ASN A 170 -10.94 1.93 -11.38
C ASN A 170 -9.99 1.71 -10.22
N PHE A 171 -8.69 1.62 -10.50
CA PHE A 171 -7.65 1.47 -9.49
C PHE A 171 -6.82 2.76 -9.36
N VAL A 172 -6.61 3.18 -8.12
CA VAL A 172 -5.68 4.26 -7.76
C VAL A 172 -4.57 3.67 -6.90
N PHE A 173 -3.39 3.57 -7.48
CA PHE A 173 -2.19 3.13 -6.76
C PHE A 173 -1.45 4.35 -6.22
N CYS A 174 -1.25 4.41 -4.91
CA CYS A 174 -0.36 5.38 -4.29
C CYS A 174 0.89 4.67 -3.81
N THR A 175 2.05 5.21 -4.15
CA THR A 175 3.34 4.64 -3.79
C THR A 175 4.35 5.73 -3.45
N ALA A 176 5.37 5.39 -2.66
CA ALA A 176 6.59 6.18 -2.64
C ALA A 176 7.27 6.09 -4.01
N THR A 177 8.29 6.91 -4.23
CA THR A 177 9.11 6.82 -5.43
C THR A 177 9.72 5.42 -5.54
N VAL A 178 9.39 4.71 -6.60
CA VAL A 178 9.85 3.35 -6.93
C VAL A 178 10.34 3.34 -8.37
N GLY A 179 11.31 2.50 -8.69
CA GLY A 179 11.97 2.49 -10.00
C GLY A 179 11.09 2.04 -11.18
N ASN A 180 10.01 1.29 -10.91
CA ASN A 180 9.15 0.69 -11.93
C ASN A 180 7.65 0.74 -11.60
N PRO A 181 7.06 1.91 -11.37
CA PRO A 181 5.66 2.00 -10.90
C PRO A 181 4.65 1.53 -11.95
N GLU A 182 4.90 1.72 -13.25
CA GLU A 182 4.05 1.23 -14.35
C GLU A 182 4.00 -0.30 -14.34
N GLU A 183 5.17 -0.93 -14.36
CA GLU A 183 5.31 -2.39 -14.35
C GLU A 183 4.69 -2.99 -13.09
N LEU A 184 4.93 -2.37 -11.93
CA LEU A 184 4.33 -2.83 -10.68
C LEU A 184 2.79 -2.83 -10.75
N ALA A 185 2.19 -1.74 -11.19
CA ALA A 185 0.73 -1.62 -11.29
C ALA A 185 0.15 -2.56 -12.35
N GLY A 186 0.78 -2.66 -13.52
CA GLY A 186 0.38 -3.59 -14.59
C GLY A 186 0.41 -5.04 -14.10
N ASN A 187 1.50 -5.45 -13.49
CA ASN A 187 1.65 -6.80 -12.92
C ASN A 187 0.66 -7.07 -11.78
N LEU A 188 0.39 -6.08 -10.91
CA LEU A 188 -0.62 -6.23 -9.85
C LEU A 188 -2.03 -6.42 -10.42
N LEU A 189 -2.38 -5.73 -11.50
CA LEU A 189 -3.68 -5.88 -12.18
C LEU A 189 -3.76 -7.09 -13.11
N GLY A 190 -2.63 -7.73 -13.41
CA GLY A 190 -2.56 -8.83 -14.37
C GLY A 190 -2.79 -8.37 -15.82
N ARG A 191 -2.42 -7.12 -16.13
CA ARG A 191 -2.44 -6.57 -17.49
C ARG A 191 -1.09 -6.75 -18.14
N GLU A 192 -1.07 -7.21 -19.40
CA GLU A 192 0.15 -7.21 -20.20
C GLU A 192 0.55 -5.77 -20.51
N LEU A 193 1.77 -5.39 -20.13
CA LEU A 193 2.36 -4.14 -20.57
C LEU A 193 2.75 -4.31 -22.04
N VAL A 194 2.05 -3.62 -22.93
CA VAL A 194 2.49 -3.49 -24.30
C VAL A 194 3.72 -2.56 -24.27
N GLN A 195 4.91 -3.12 -24.49
CA GLN A 195 6.09 -2.32 -24.77
C GLN A 195 5.91 -1.67 -26.15
N GLU A 196 5.41 -0.45 -26.20
CA GLU A 196 5.56 0.37 -27.38
C GLU A 196 7.04 0.73 -27.53
N ASN A 197 7.63 0.25 -28.60
CA ASN A 197 8.98 0.62 -29.04
C ASN A 197 9.07 2.14 -29.18
N GLY A 198 9.80 2.76 -28.27
CA GLY A 198 10.58 3.97 -28.43
C GLY A 198 9.95 5.15 -29.15
N LEU A 199 9.17 5.98 -28.44
CA LEU A 199 9.08 7.41 -28.74
C LEU A 199 9.19 8.20 -27.43
N PRO A 200 9.97 9.31 -27.41
CA PRO A 200 10.11 10.13 -26.21
C PRO A 200 8.78 10.81 -25.89
N LEU A 201 8.40 10.77 -24.61
CA LEU A 201 7.27 11.54 -24.04
C LEU A 201 7.65 13.04 -23.98
N GLU A 202 7.82 13.66 -25.12
CA GLU A 202 7.76 15.11 -25.26
C GLU A 202 6.43 15.49 -25.92
N ASN A 203 5.64 16.28 -25.18
CA ASN A 203 4.46 17.01 -25.65
C ASN A 203 3.17 16.22 -25.94
N ALA A 204 2.44 15.89 -24.92
CA ALA A 204 1.01 15.68 -25.09
C ALA A 204 0.22 16.12 -23.87
N PHE A 205 -0.05 17.40 -23.76
CA PHE A 205 -1.33 17.94 -23.25
C PHE A 205 -1.37 19.44 -23.49
N PRO A 206 -2.18 19.93 -24.44
CA PRO A 206 -2.52 21.35 -24.48
C PRO A 206 -3.52 21.64 -23.36
N PHE A 207 -3.13 22.50 -22.44
CA PHE A 207 -4.04 23.15 -21.51
C PHE A 207 -5.14 23.87 -22.30
N SER A 208 -6.38 23.44 -22.17
CA SER A 208 -7.54 24.27 -22.51
C SER A 208 -8.24 24.66 -21.21
N PRO A 209 -8.40 25.95 -20.93
CA PRO A 209 -9.12 26.41 -19.75
C PRO A 209 -10.62 26.21 -19.98
N LEU A 210 -11.25 25.33 -19.23
CA LEU A 210 -12.70 25.21 -19.17
C LEU A 210 -13.28 26.25 -18.21
N PHE A 211 -13.50 27.45 -18.71
CA PHE A 211 -14.60 28.32 -18.26
C PHE A 211 -14.85 29.40 -19.32
N SER A 212 -15.87 29.19 -20.12
CA SER A 212 -16.62 30.27 -20.75
C SER A 212 -18.08 29.82 -20.92
N PRO A 213 -19.05 30.60 -20.45
CA PRO A 213 -20.45 30.29 -20.61
C PRO A 213 -20.94 30.82 -21.93
N SER A 214 -21.43 29.98 -22.82
CA SER A 214 -22.32 30.42 -23.88
C SER A 214 -23.31 29.35 -24.26
N SER A 215 -24.54 29.75 -24.07
CA SER A 215 -25.81 29.23 -24.58
C SER A 215 -25.78 28.72 -26.04
N SER A 216 -26.39 27.58 -26.27
CA SER A 216 -27.51 27.42 -27.24
C SER A 216 -27.82 25.93 -27.43
N SER A 217 -29.08 25.64 -27.23
CA SER A 217 -29.80 24.41 -27.45
C SER A 217 -29.89 24.04 -28.92
N GLU A 218 -29.62 22.78 -29.28
CA GLU A 218 -30.36 22.09 -30.35
C GLU A 218 -30.38 20.57 -30.08
N PRO A 219 -31.50 19.87 -30.36
CA PRO A 219 -31.66 18.45 -30.04
C PRO A 219 -31.17 17.59 -31.21
N VAL A 220 -30.35 16.60 -30.96
CA VAL A 220 -29.99 15.56 -31.93
C VAL A 220 -30.66 14.24 -31.58
N ALA A 221 -31.27 13.71 -32.65
CA ALA A 221 -32.15 12.57 -32.71
C ALA A 221 -31.59 11.25 -32.19
N LEU A 222 -32.48 10.47 -31.56
CA LEU A 222 -32.33 9.02 -31.33
C LEU A 222 -32.17 8.26 -32.66
N GLY A 223 -31.22 7.34 -32.66
CA GLY A 223 -31.25 6.21 -33.59
C GLY A 223 -29.89 5.71 -34.00
N LYS A 224 -29.40 4.64 -33.30
CA LYS A 224 -28.96 3.38 -33.93
C LYS A 224 -28.28 2.49 -32.89
N GLU A 225 -28.77 1.29 -32.81
CA GLU A 225 -28.15 0.16 -32.13
C GLU A 225 -26.70 0.03 -32.58
N THR A 226 -25.78 0.15 -31.61
CA THR A 226 -24.35 -0.15 -31.81
C THR A 226 -23.98 -1.40 -31.02
N SER A 227 -23.63 -2.41 -31.81
CA SER A 227 -23.03 -3.65 -31.40
C SER A 227 -21.93 -3.42 -30.32
N LEU A 228 -22.03 -4.19 -29.23
CA LEU A 228 -21.04 -4.31 -28.16
C LEU A 228 -19.74 -4.97 -28.66
N ASN A 229 -18.95 -4.25 -29.42
CA ASN A 229 -17.52 -4.51 -29.55
C ASN A 229 -16.81 -3.39 -28.82
N ALA A 230 -16.53 -3.60 -27.51
CA ALA A 230 -15.66 -2.71 -26.78
C ALA A 230 -14.24 -2.80 -27.37
N PRO A 231 -13.59 -1.68 -27.70
CA PRO A 231 -12.18 -1.68 -28.08
C PRO A 231 -11.35 -2.22 -26.92
N GLN A 232 -10.44 -3.13 -27.21
CA GLN A 232 -9.31 -3.44 -26.34
C GLN A 232 -8.45 -2.19 -26.29
N GLU A 233 -8.70 -1.32 -25.30
CA GLU A 233 -7.84 -0.20 -25.01
C GLU A 233 -6.49 -0.73 -24.53
N SER A 234 -5.45 -0.36 -25.24
CA SER A 234 -4.05 -0.48 -24.83
C SER A 234 -3.89 0.11 -23.42
N ALA A 235 -3.53 -0.75 -22.49
CA ALA A 235 -3.64 -0.47 -21.06
C ALA A 235 -2.44 0.28 -20.52
N ASP A 236 -2.14 1.44 -21.03
CA ASP A 236 -1.16 2.35 -20.42
C ASP A 236 -1.79 2.99 -19.18
N ILE A 237 -1.36 2.55 -18.00
CA ILE A 237 -1.78 3.15 -16.73
C ILE A 237 -0.94 4.41 -16.53
N PRO A 238 -1.54 5.61 -16.55
CA PRO A 238 -0.79 6.85 -16.37
C PRO A 238 -0.11 6.90 -15.01
N VAL A 239 1.15 7.32 -15.01
CA VAL A 239 1.97 7.47 -13.81
C VAL A 239 2.30 8.92 -13.55
N ILE A 240 1.91 9.40 -12.38
CA ILE A 240 2.15 10.75 -11.90
C ILE A 240 3.36 10.70 -10.97
N ARG A 241 4.50 11.22 -11.44
CA ARG A 241 5.78 11.21 -10.70
C ARG A 241 6.10 12.57 -10.06
N GLU A 242 5.67 13.65 -10.69
CA GLU A 242 5.96 15.01 -10.22
C GLU A 242 5.00 15.42 -9.10
N SER A 243 5.57 16.01 -8.07
CA SER A 243 4.80 16.54 -6.95
C SER A 243 4.71 18.06 -7.04
N GLY A 244 3.50 18.61 -7.08
CA GLY A 244 3.29 20.06 -6.93
C GLY A 244 3.28 20.54 -5.49
N ALA A 245 3.52 19.66 -4.52
CA ALA A 245 3.56 20.06 -3.11
C ALA A 245 4.86 20.84 -2.81
N PRO A 246 4.81 21.87 -1.95
CA PRO A 246 6.00 22.60 -1.52
C PRO A 246 6.93 21.66 -0.73
N THR A 247 8.19 21.64 -1.10
CA THR A 247 9.23 20.86 -0.41
C THR A 247 10.12 21.80 0.39
N GLY A 248 10.30 21.53 1.67
CA GLY A 248 11.32 22.20 2.49
C GLY A 248 12.72 21.74 2.11
N LYS A 249 13.69 22.58 2.42
CA LYS A 249 15.10 22.21 2.25
C LYS A 249 15.46 21.08 3.22
N ARG A 250 15.95 19.98 2.67
CA ARG A 250 16.36 18.81 3.45
C ARG A 250 17.86 18.63 3.34
N HIS A 251 18.55 18.68 4.48
CA HIS A 251 19.98 18.40 4.57
C HIS A 251 20.18 16.91 4.83
N MET A 252 20.91 16.24 3.97
CA MET A 252 21.35 14.87 4.20
C MET A 252 22.82 14.86 4.59
N VAL A 253 23.12 14.30 5.76
CA VAL A 253 24.48 14.27 6.32
C VAL A 253 24.86 12.82 6.56
N PHE A 254 25.97 12.41 6.00
CA PHE A 254 26.60 11.12 6.22
C PHE A 254 27.68 11.26 7.27
N ILE A 255 27.62 10.44 8.32
CA ILE A 255 28.50 10.54 9.49
C ILE A 255 29.21 9.21 9.66
N ASP A 256 30.55 9.24 9.58
CA ASP A 256 31.41 8.14 9.99
C ASP A 256 31.73 8.32 11.48
N PRO A 257 31.21 7.47 12.37
CA PRO A 257 31.39 7.67 13.80
C PRO A 257 32.79 7.20 14.27
N GLU A 258 33.45 8.03 15.08
CA GLU A 258 34.69 7.61 15.77
C GLU A 258 34.41 6.54 16.83
N ASP A 259 33.24 6.67 17.49
CA ASP A 259 32.72 5.72 18.47
C ASP A 259 31.70 4.77 17.83
N SER A 260 30.97 4.01 18.67
CA SER A 260 29.88 3.19 18.15
C SER A 260 28.76 4.04 17.54
N PRO A 261 28.08 3.55 16.46
CA PRO A 261 26.95 4.28 15.86
C PRO A 261 25.86 4.67 16.86
N SER A 262 25.65 3.83 17.89
CA SER A 262 24.68 4.10 18.95
C SER A 262 25.10 5.24 19.84
N THR A 263 26.38 5.33 20.22
CA THR A 263 26.94 6.45 21.03
C THR A 263 26.80 7.77 20.28
N THR A 264 27.17 7.78 19.02
CA THR A 264 27.05 8.97 18.15
C THR A 264 25.59 9.37 17.97
N ALA A 265 24.67 8.41 17.72
CA ALA A 265 23.24 8.70 17.60
C ALA A 265 22.66 9.30 18.89
N ILE A 266 23.07 8.84 20.08
CA ILE A 266 22.67 9.38 21.37
C ILE A 266 23.20 10.82 21.54
N ALA A 267 24.46 11.08 21.15
CA ALA A 267 25.04 12.41 21.21
C ALA A 267 24.29 13.40 20.30
N LEU A 268 24.00 13.00 19.08
CA LEU A 268 23.20 13.79 18.12
C LEU A 268 21.77 14.04 18.62
N LEU A 269 21.13 13.01 19.18
CA LEU A 269 19.79 13.13 19.76
C LEU A 269 19.80 14.14 20.93
N LYS A 270 20.75 14.07 21.83
CA LYS A 270 20.91 15.05 22.93
C LYS A 270 21.11 16.47 22.39
N ALA A 271 21.92 16.64 21.37
CA ALA A 271 22.17 17.93 20.76
C ALA A 271 20.91 18.51 20.09
N ALA A 272 20.08 17.66 19.47
CA ALA A 272 18.80 18.04 18.92
C ALA A 272 17.79 18.44 20.02
N LEU A 273 17.67 17.64 21.07
CA LEU A 273 16.78 17.90 22.21
C LEU A 273 17.13 19.22 22.91
N ALA A 274 18.43 19.51 23.12
CA ALA A 274 18.90 20.75 23.72
C ALA A 274 18.50 22.02 22.89
N ARG A 275 18.21 21.84 21.60
CA ARG A 275 17.71 22.87 20.69
C ARG A 275 16.18 22.85 20.55
N GLY A 276 15.48 21.99 21.27
CA GLY A 276 14.04 21.82 21.16
C GLY A 276 13.57 21.16 19.85
N LEU A 277 14.49 20.53 19.09
CA LEU A 277 14.16 19.91 17.80
C LEU A 277 13.48 18.56 18.00
N ARG A 278 12.36 18.38 17.31
CA ARG A 278 11.61 17.12 17.32
C ARG A 278 12.32 16.08 16.46
N THR A 279 12.66 14.96 17.07
CA THR A 279 13.61 14.01 16.48
C THR A 279 13.03 12.61 16.40
N ILE A 280 13.23 11.95 15.25
CA ILE A 280 13.01 10.53 15.11
C ILE A 280 14.35 9.81 14.90
N VAL A 281 14.55 8.71 15.63
CA VAL A 281 15.74 7.86 15.51
C VAL A 281 15.34 6.48 15.03
N TYR A 282 15.87 6.05 13.90
CA TYR A 282 15.61 4.72 13.35
C TYR A 282 16.76 3.77 13.64
N CYS A 283 16.41 2.60 14.21
CA CYS A 283 17.35 1.52 14.53
C CYS A 283 17.03 0.26 13.72
N ARG A 284 18.04 -0.58 13.48
CA ARG A 284 17.89 -1.84 12.74
C ARG A 284 17.19 -2.94 13.57
N SER A 285 17.25 -2.88 14.90
CA SER A 285 16.68 -3.93 15.77
C SER A 285 15.82 -3.37 16.90
N ARG A 286 14.84 -4.16 17.33
CA ARG A 286 13.96 -3.83 18.47
C ARG A 286 14.75 -3.62 19.76
N ARG A 287 15.80 -4.46 19.99
CA ARG A 287 16.67 -4.34 21.17
C ARG A 287 17.41 -3.01 21.18
N MET A 288 17.99 -2.60 20.05
CA MET A 288 18.70 -1.32 19.95
C MET A 288 17.77 -0.13 20.14
N THR A 289 16.53 -0.22 19.66
CA THR A 289 15.50 0.81 19.88
C THR A 289 15.30 1.09 21.38
N GLU A 290 15.14 0.04 22.18
CA GLU A 290 14.95 0.17 23.63
C GLU A 290 16.21 0.66 24.34
N LEU A 291 17.38 0.12 23.98
CA LEU A 291 18.65 0.51 24.58
C LEU A 291 19.00 1.97 24.27
N ILE A 292 18.86 2.42 23.04
CA ILE A 292 19.15 3.81 22.67
C ILE A 292 18.17 4.76 23.37
N ALA A 293 16.88 4.42 23.43
CA ALA A 293 15.90 5.24 24.15
C ALA A 293 16.23 5.34 25.65
N LEU A 294 16.58 4.20 26.28
CA LEU A 294 16.97 4.15 27.69
C LEU A 294 18.24 4.96 27.98
N TRP A 295 19.31 4.73 27.20
CA TRP A 295 20.59 5.42 27.40
C TRP A 295 20.50 6.90 27.05
N ALA A 296 19.69 7.27 26.07
CA ALA A 296 19.43 8.66 25.74
C ALA A 296 18.66 9.37 26.86
N ALA A 297 17.65 8.71 27.44
CA ALA A 297 16.90 9.25 28.58
C ALA A 297 17.78 9.43 29.81
N ASP A 298 18.63 8.44 30.16
CA ASP A 298 19.58 8.52 31.25
C ASP A 298 20.54 9.72 31.13
N LYS A 299 20.97 10.02 29.89
CA LYS A 299 21.90 11.12 29.58
C LYS A 299 21.23 12.46 29.24
N ALA A 300 19.90 12.50 29.15
CA ALA A 300 19.15 13.70 28.67
C ALA A 300 18.77 14.69 29.77
N GLY A 301 19.01 14.36 31.06
CA GLY A 301 18.68 15.25 32.17
C GLY A 301 17.18 15.61 32.20
N SER A 302 16.85 16.90 32.10
CA SER A 302 15.45 17.38 32.10
C SER A 302 14.60 16.90 30.94
N PHE A 303 15.20 16.37 29.87
CA PHE A 303 14.48 15.84 28.71
C PHE A 303 14.19 14.34 28.80
N ALA A 304 14.59 13.65 29.87
CA ALA A 304 14.43 12.20 30.03
C ALA A 304 12.99 11.71 29.77
N GLY A 305 11.99 12.43 30.32
CA GLY A 305 10.57 12.09 30.13
C GLY A 305 9.99 12.44 28.76
N ARG A 306 10.77 13.06 27.88
CA ARG A 306 10.37 13.48 26.52
C ARG A 306 10.90 12.58 25.42
N ILE A 307 11.48 11.44 25.78
CA ILE A 307 12.00 10.41 24.87
C ILE A 307 11.19 9.14 25.08
N SER A 308 10.78 8.49 24.00
CA SER A 308 10.11 7.18 24.08
C SER A 308 10.67 6.22 23.02
N ALA A 309 10.67 4.93 23.34
CA ALA A 309 10.82 3.87 22.36
C ALA A 309 9.46 3.60 21.68
N TYR A 310 9.48 3.19 20.40
CA TYR A 310 8.29 2.77 19.66
C TYR A 310 8.60 1.54 18.80
N ARG A 311 7.84 0.48 18.94
CA ARG A 311 8.00 -0.74 18.13
C ARG A 311 6.68 -1.47 17.90
N ALA A 312 6.63 -2.26 16.83
CA ALA A 312 5.45 -3.03 16.44
C ALA A 312 4.96 -4.05 17.50
N GLY A 313 5.82 -4.43 18.45
CA GLY A 313 5.47 -5.36 19.52
C GLY A 313 4.78 -4.73 20.75
N PHE A 314 4.58 -3.42 20.77
CA PHE A 314 3.79 -2.75 21.80
C PHE A 314 2.30 -2.99 21.59
N LEU A 315 1.54 -2.94 22.69
CA LEU A 315 0.07 -3.01 22.60
C LEU A 315 -0.48 -1.86 21.76
N PRO A 316 -1.61 -2.04 21.08
CA PRO A 316 -2.21 -0.98 20.27
C PRO A 316 -2.49 0.31 21.04
N GLU A 317 -2.86 0.20 22.32
CA GLU A 317 -3.13 1.34 23.21
C GLU A 317 -1.84 2.11 23.51
N GLU A 318 -0.75 1.41 23.84
CA GLU A 318 0.56 2.02 24.10
C GLU A 318 1.10 2.77 22.86
N ARG A 319 0.92 2.17 21.68
CA ARG A 319 1.34 2.83 20.43
C ARG A 319 0.58 4.12 20.19
N ARG A 320 -0.75 4.11 20.34
CA ARG A 320 -1.60 5.30 20.19
C ARG A 320 -1.26 6.38 21.22
N GLU A 321 -0.93 6.00 22.44
CA GLU A 321 -0.49 6.96 23.45
C GLU A 321 0.81 7.66 23.05
N ILE A 322 1.81 6.92 22.55
CA ILE A 322 3.08 7.49 22.10
C ILE A 322 2.86 8.37 20.89
N GLU A 323 2.05 7.95 19.92
CA GLU A 323 1.68 8.71 18.72
C GLU A 323 1.01 10.04 19.10
N ALA A 324 0.01 10.01 20.00
CA ALA A 324 -0.66 11.21 20.50
C ALA A 324 0.33 12.15 21.22
N ARG A 325 1.14 11.63 22.14
CA ARG A 325 2.14 12.43 22.87
C ARG A 325 3.20 13.03 21.96
N MET A 326 3.55 12.37 20.84
CA MET A 326 4.41 12.95 19.81
C MET A 326 3.68 14.05 19.06
N SER A 327 2.43 13.82 18.64
CA SER A 327 1.64 14.83 17.93
C SER A 327 1.45 16.09 18.77
N ASP A 328 1.11 15.96 20.04
CA ASP A 328 0.87 17.06 20.98
C ASP A 328 2.17 17.75 21.47
N GLY A 329 3.34 17.26 21.03
CA GLY A 329 4.63 17.83 21.44
C GLY A 329 5.03 17.55 22.89
N GLN A 330 4.35 16.65 23.60
CA GLN A 330 4.75 16.17 24.92
C GLN A 330 6.06 15.36 24.84
N LEU A 331 6.19 14.53 23.79
CA LEU A 331 7.45 13.92 23.43
C LEU A 331 8.19 14.79 22.42
N LEU A 332 9.50 14.86 22.56
CA LEU A 332 10.41 15.51 21.60
C LEU A 332 11.15 14.48 20.74
N ALA A 333 11.27 13.26 21.23
CA ALA A 333 11.97 12.22 20.49
C ALA A 333 11.28 10.86 20.57
N VAL A 334 11.33 10.15 19.44
CA VAL A 334 10.94 8.75 19.37
C VAL A 334 12.07 7.94 18.74
N VAL A 335 12.44 6.84 19.40
CA VAL A 335 13.38 5.86 18.86
C VAL A 335 12.60 4.65 18.37
N THR A 336 12.80 4.25 17.12
CA THR A 336 11.94 3.25 16.48
C THR A 336 12.71 2.32 15.54
N THR A 337 12.04 1.30 15.05
CA THR A 337 12.44 0.48 13.91
C THR A 337 11.70 0.95 12.66
N SER A 338 11.56 0.10 11.63
CA SER A 338 10.68 0.37 10.47
C SER A 338 9.19 0.55 10.83
N ALA A 339 8.81 0.43 12.10
CA ALA A 339 7.41 0.54 12.54
C ALA A 339 6.79 1.92 12.28
N LEU A 340 7.61 2.99 12.24
CA LEU A 340 7.19 4.35 11.86
C LEU A 340 7.71 4.76 10.47
N GLU A 341 8.11 3.83 9.64
CA GLU A 341 8.55 4.10 8.25
C GLU A 341 7.38 4.48 7.35
N LEU A 342 6.25 3.80 7.47
CA LEU A 342 5.05 4.05 6.70
C LEU A 342 4.16 5.12 7.38
N GLY A 343 3.35 5.78 6.59
CA GLY A 343 2.51 6.98 6.72
C GLY A 343 1.82 7.36 8.04
N ILE A 344 2.14 6.77 9.19
CA ILE A 344 1.54 7.11 10.49
C ILE A 344 1.85 8.58 10.82
N ASP A 345 0.83 9.34 11.20
CA ASP A 345 1.01 10.75 11.58
C ASP A 345 1.47 10.89 13.03
N ILE A 346 2.68 11.40 13.20
CA ILE A 346 3.31 11.70 14.50
C ILE A 346 3.65 13.19 14.63
N GLY A 347 2.99 14.02 13.81
CA GLY A 347 3.22 15.46 13.73
C GLY A 347 4.49 15.83 12.94
N SER A 348 4.83 17.13 12.91
CA SER A 348 6.03 17.61 12.23
C SER A 348 7.29 17.26 13.03
N LEU A 349 8.30 16.82 12.31
CA LEU A 349 9.62 16.47 12.87
C LEU A 349 10.70 17.29 12.15
N ASP A 350 11.78 17.61 12.89
CA ASP A 350 12.87 18.43 12.38
C ASP A 350 14.09 17.60 12.00
N VAL A 351 14.38 16.54 12.76
CA VAL A 351 15.59 15.72 12.59
C VAL A 351 15.23 14.23 12.51
N CYS A 352 15.79 13.57 11.51
CA CYS A 352 15.77 12.10 11.37
C CYS A 352 17.20 11.57 11.53
N ILE A 353 17.41 10.68 12.48
CA ILE A 353 18.69 10.00 12.69
C ILE A 353 18.52 8.54 12.27
N LEU A 354 19.32 8.10 11.31
CA LEU A 354 19.36 6.72 10.81
C LEU A 354 20.59 6.04 11.40
N VAL A 355 20.40 5.06 12.29
CA VAL A 355 21.49 4.26 12.87
C VAL A 355 21.78 3.09 11.94
N GLY A 356 22.68 3.31 11.01
CA GLY A 356 22.98 2.46 9.87
C GLY A 356 22.05 2.68 8.68
N TYR A 357 22.54 2.35 7.50
CA TYR A 357 21.78 2.39 6.25
C TYR A 357 20.61 1.40 6.29
N PRO A 358 19.39 1.81 5.94
CA PRO A 358 18.20 0.95 6.03
C PRO A 358 18.17 -0.24 5.06
N GLY A 359 19.15 -0.34 4.16
CA GLY A 359 19.28 -1.41 3.17
C GLY A 359 18.73 -1.04 1.78
N THR A 360 17.91 -0.01 1.67
CA THR A 360 17.37 0.50 0.38
C THR A 360 17.30 2.01 0.37
N VAL A 361 17.41 2.60 -0.84
CA VAL A 361 17.22 4.04 -1.05
C VAL A 361 15.78 4.42 -0.72
N ILE A 362 14.81 3.60 -1.12
CA ILE A 362 13.38 3.82 -0.82
C ILE A 362 13.15 3.95 0.68
N SER A 363 13.63 3.00 1.49
CA SER A 363 13.46 3.06 2.95
C SER A 363 14.17 4.28 3.55
N THR A 364 15.34 4.65 3.04
CA THR A 364 16.06 5.84 3.49
C THR A 364 15.26 7.12 3.20
N MET A 365 14.73 7.23 1.99
CA MET A 365 13.91 8.38 1.59
C MET A 365 12.56 8.42 2.32
N GLN A 366 11.93 7.27 2.62
CA GLN A 366 10.70 7.20 3.40
C GLN A 366 10.90 7.63 4.84
N ARG A 367 11.95 7.15 5.50
CA ARG A 367 12.33 7.55 6.86
C ARG A 367 12.72 9.03 6.90
N GLY A 368 13.55 9.48 5.97
CA GLY A 368 13.91 10.88 5.81
C GLY A 368 12.73 11.76 5.39
N GLY A 369 11.70 11.21 4.76
CA GLY A 369 10.46 11.90 4.41
C GLY A 369 9.52 12.19 5.58
N ARG A 370 9.85 11.70 6.79
CA ARG A 370 9.10 12.00 8.02
C ARG A 370 9.41 13.39 8.56
N VAL A 371 10.53 13.97 8.17
CA VAL A 371 10.96 15.32 8.59
C VAL A 371 10.75 16.34 7.49
N GLY A 372 10.63 17.61 7.87
CA GLY A 372 10.51 18.73 6.93
C GLY A 372 9.15 18.83 6.23
N ARG A 373 8.05 18.49 6.92
CA ARG A 373 6.69 18.70 6.41
C ARG A 373 6.36 20.20 6.32
N ALA A 374 5.42 20.54 5.46
CA ALA A 374 4.93 21.92 5.27
C ALA A 374 6.01 22.96 4.89
N GLY A 375 7.06 22.54 4.18
CA GLY A 375 8.11 23.47 3.70
C GLY A 375 9.15 23.85 4.75
N GLN A 376 9.18 23.18 5.91
CA GLN A 376 10.19 23.42 6.95
C GLN A 376 11.56 22.86 6.54
N GLU A 377 12.61 23.55 6.95
CA GLU A 377 13.98 23.03 6.83
C GLU A 377 14.21 21.87 7.80
N SER A 378 14.90 20.83 7.37
CA SER A 378 15.06 19.60 8.14
C SER A 378 16.38 18.90 7.87
N ALA A 379 16.79 18.00 8.78
CA ALA A 379 18.01 17.23 8.66
C ALA A 379 17.76 15.73 8.73
N VAL A 380 18.43 14.98 7.86
CA VAL A 380 18.53 13.53 7.89
C VAL A 380 20.00 13.16 8.11
N LEU A 381 20.28 12.51 9.22
CA LEU A 381 21.64 12.16 9.65
C LEU A 381 21.78 10.63 9.54
N LEU A 382 22.59 10.15 8.58
CA LEU A 382 22.93 8.74 8.46
C LEU A 382 24.22 8.50 9.24
N VAL A 383 24.13 7.81 10.36
CA VAL A 383 25.27 7.39 11.17
C VAL A 383 25.65 5.98 10.72
N ALA A 384 26.79 5.84 10.08
CA ALA A 384 27.22 4.58 9.51
C ALA A 384 27.60 3.54 10.57
N GLY A 385 27.37 2.28 10.24
CA GLY A 385 27.95 1.14 10.92
C GLY A 385 29.16 0.57 10.20
N GLU A 386 29.64 -0.57 10.65
CA GLU A 386 30.73 -1.31 10.01
C GLU A 386 30.28 -2.12 8.77
N ASP A 387 29.00 -2.05 8.42
CA ASP A 387 28.42 -2.74 7.29
C ASP A 387 28.97 -2.20 5.97
N ALA A 388 29.26 -3.08 5.01
CA ALA A 388 29.90 -2.71 3.74
C ALA A 388 29.11 -1.63 2.96
N LEU A 389 27.77 -1.65 3.01
CA LEU A 389 26.95 -0.64 2.34
C LEU A 389 26.98 0.69 3.08
N ASP A 390 27.03 0.68 4.41
CA ASP A 390 27.17 1.88 5.22
C ASP A 390 28.49 2.59 4.84
N GLN A 391 29.60 1.86 4.86
CA GLN A 391 30.93 2.37 4.52
C GLN A 391 31.03 2.81 3.07
N TYR A 392 30.40 2.10 2.14
CA TYR A 392 30.37 2.50 0.73
C TYR A 392 29.75 3.88 0.55
N PHE A 393 28.59 4.18 1.18
CA PHE A 393 27.92 5.46 1.05
C PHE A 393 28.61 6.61 1.82
N ILE A 394 29.37 6.28 2.88
CA ILE A 394 30.21 7.27 3.55
C ILE A 394 31.33 7.75 2.62
N HIS A 395 32.01 6.83 1.94
CA HIS A 395 33.12 7.17 1.06
C HIS A 395 32.68 7.67 -0.31
N GLN A 396 31.45 7.34 -0.72
CA GLN A 396 30.89 7.74 -2.00
C GLN A 396 29.44 8.22 -1.86
N PRO A 397 29.18 9.35 -1.18
CA PRO A 397 27.82 9.83 -0.93
C PRO A 397 27.06 10.17 -2.21
N GLU A 398 27.75 10.57 -3.27
CA GLU A 398 27.16 10.85 -4.59
C GLU A 398 26.52 9.60 -5.20
N ALA A 399 27.06 8.42 -4.92
CA ALA A 399 26.50 7.15 -5.38
C ALA A 399 25.10 6.86 -4.76
N PHE A 400 24.81 7.42 -3.58
CA PHE A 400 23.48 7.33 -3.00
C PHE A 400 22.47 8.18 -3.78
N PHE A 401 22.82 9.42 -4.12
CA PHE A 401 21.92 10.36 -4.81
C PHE A 401 21.77 10.07 -6.30
N GLY A 402 22.81 9.49 -6.92
CA GLY A 402 22.79 9.07 -8.34
C GLY A 402 22.09 7.74 -8.59
N ARG A 403 21.68 7.03 -7.53
CA ARG A 403 21.04 5.72 -7.65
C ARG A 403 19.54 5.86 -7.84
N GLU A 404 19.02 5.18 -8.84
CA GLU A 404 17.56 5.05 -8.96
C GLU A 404 16.99 4.26 -7.77
N PRO A 405 15.77 4.61 -7.34
CA PRO A 405 15.06 3.82 -6.33
C PRO A 405 14.92 2.37 -6.79
N GLU A 406 14.93 1.46 -5.83
CA GLU A 406 14.83 0.03 -6.12
C GLU A 406 13.51 -0.31 -6.83
N ARG A 407 13.56 -1.30 -7.71
CA ARG A 407 12.37 -1.82 -8.38
C ARG A 407 11.56 -2.70 -7.42
N ALA A 408 10.25 -2.56 -7.46
CA ALA A 408 9.34 -3.46 -6.76
C ALA A 408 9.02 -4.65 -7.68
N VAL A 409 9.78 -5.73 -7.54
CA VAL A 409 9.65 -6.92 -8.39
C VAL A 409 8.58 -7.85 -7.82
N ILE A 410 7.69 -8.33 -8.70
CA ILE A 410 6.71 -9.38 -8.42
C ILE A 410 6.73 -10.40 -9.57
N ASN A 411 6.32 -11.62 -9.28
CA ASN A 411 6.12 -12.67 -10.28
C ASN A 411 4.64 -13.09 -10.30
N PRO A 412 3.81 -12.48 -11.17
CA PRO A 412 2.40 -12.81 -11.27
C PRO A 412 2.13 -14.22 -11.84
N ASP A 413 3.12 -14.85 -12.49
CA ASP A 413 3.00 -16.17 -13.11
C ASP A 413 3.70 -17.27 -12.30
N ASN A 414 3.98 -17.02 -11.03
CA ASN A 414 4.51 -18.06 -10.13
C ASN A 414 3.50 -19.22 -10.00
N ASP A 415 3.88 -20.39 -10.47
CA ASP A 415 3.02 -21.60 -10.61
C ASP A 415 2.39 -22.02 -9.29
N VAL A 416 3.15 -21.99 -8.19
CA VAL A 416 2.66 -22.38 -6.85
C VAL A 416 1.59 -21.40 -6.37
N ILE A 417 1.81 -20.12 -6.60
CA ILE A 417 0.86 -19.06 -6.20
C ILE A 417 -0.37 -19.09 -7.10
N VAL A 418 -0.18 -19.16 -8.41
CA VAL A 418 -1.27 -19.24 -9.41
C VAL A 418 -2.15 -20.45 -9.11
N LYS A 419 -1.56 -21.63 -8.90
CA LYS A 419 -2.28 -22.87 -8.55
C LYS A 419 -3.20 -22.68 -7.35
N ARG A 420 -2.68 -22.12 -6.24
CA ARG A 420 -3.45 -21.86 -5.02
C ARG A 420 -4.61 -20.90 -5.24
N HIS A 421 -4.39 -19.85 -6.03
CA HIS A 421 -5.42 -18.84 -6.29
C HIS A 421 -6.44 -19.28 -7.34
N LEU A 422 -6.09 -20.13 -8.30
CA LEU A 422 -7.07 -20.75 -9.22
C LEU A 422 -8.07 -21.62 -8.47
N GLU A 423 -7.60 -22.41 -7.50
CA GLU A 423 -8.50 -23.19 -6.64
C GLU A 423 -9.44 -22.28 -5.84
N CYS A 424 -8.92 -21.16 -5.26
CA CYS A 424 -9.75 -20.18 -4.58
C CYS A 424 -10.78 -19.55 -5.53
N ALA A 425 -10.36 -19.17 -6.74
CA ALA A 425 -11.21 -18.55 -7.74
C ALA A 425 -12.35 -19.47 -8.18
N ALA A 426 -12.07 -20.78 -8.36
CA ALA A 426 -13.08 -21.78 -8.70
C ALA A 426 -14.02 -22.11 -7.53
N ALA A 427 -13.60 -21.85 -6.28
CA ALA A 427 -14.48 -21.99 -5.12
C ALA A 427 -15.39 -20.76 -4.90
N GLU A 428 -15.00 -19.60 -5.41
CA GLU A 428 -15.77 -18.35 -5.35
C GLU A 428 -16.81 -18.29 -6.48
N LEU A 429 -16.38 -18.57 -7.70
CA LEU A 429 -17.21 -18.60 -8.89
C LEU A 429 -16.71 -19.72 -9.80
N PRO A 430 -17.58 -20.51 -10.45
CA PRO A 430 -17.15 -21.46 -11.46
C PRO A 430 -16.18 -20.79 -12.44
N LEU A 431 -15.11 -21.49 -12.80
CA LEU A 431 -14.06 -20.97 -13.67
C LEU A 431 -14.34 -21.41 -15.12
N PRO A 432 -14.80 -20.51 -16.01
CA PRO A 432 -15.11 -20.86 -17.39
C PRO A 432 -13.85 -21.27 -18.17
N SER A 433 -14.00 -22.13 -19.17
CA SER A 433 -12.88 -22.60 -20.00
C SER A 433 -12.29 -21.50 -20.89
N ASP A 434 -13.02 -20.42 -21.13
CA ASP A 434 -12.60 -19.24 -21.89
C ASP A 434 -12.17 -18.08 -21.01
N ASP A 435 -12.07 -18.28 -19.69
CA ASP A 435 -11.62 -17.24 -18.76
C ASP A 435 -10.25 -16.70 -19.20
N PRO A 436 -10.12 -15.37 -19.34
CA PRO A 436 -8.86 -14.74 -19.77
C PRO A 436 -7.65 -15.13 -18.90
N TRP A 437 -7.86 -15.39 -17.63
CA TRP A 437 -6.79 -15.82 -16.72
C TRP A 437 -6.14 -17.14 -17.17
N LEU A 438 -6.93 -18.04 -17.77
CA LEU A 438 -6.44 -19.35 -18.23
C LEU A 438 -5.62 -19.30 -19.53
N ARG A 439 -5.49 -18.13 -20.16
CA ARG A 439 -4.68 -17.97 -21.38
C ARG A 439 -3.18 -18.09 -21.14
N GLY A 440 -2.71 -17.75 -19.93
CA GLY A 440 -1.31 -17.84 -19.55
C GLY A 440 -0.84 -19.29 -19.39
N PRO A 441 0.40 -19.62 -19.81
CA PRO A 441 0.93 -20.99 -19.74
C PRO A 441 1.03 -21.52 -18.31
N GLY A 442 1.35 -20.66 -17.33
CA GLY A 442 1.39 -21.00 -15.91
C GLY A 442 0.02 -21.37 -15.36
N ALA A 443 -1.03 -20.64 -15.74
CA ALA A 443 -2.40 -20.95 -15.32
C ALA A 443 -2.90 -22.26 -15.91
N GLN A 444 -2.59 -22.56 -17.17
CA GLN A 444 -2.95 -23.83 -17.80
C GLN A 444 -2.22 -25.02 -17.17
N ALA A 445 -0.94 -24.87 -16.82
CA ALA A 445 -0.20 -25.90 -16.11
C ALA A 445 -0.79 -26.16 -14.73
N ALA A 446 -1.06 -25.10 -13.97
CA ALA A 446 -1.69 -25.18 -12.66
C ALA A 446 -3.09 -25.82 -12.71
N LEU A 447 -3.89 -25.50 -13.74
CA LEU A 447 -5.20 -26.09 -13.95
C LEU A 447 -5.12 -27.62 -14.13
N ARG A 448 -4.24 -28.10 -15.04
CA ARG A 448 -4.04 -29.54 -15.26
C ARG A 448 -3.58 -30.27 -14.01
N GLU A 449 -2.73 -29.63 -13.21
CA GLU A 449 -2.26 -30.20 -11.95
C GLU A 449 -3.37 -30.30 -10.92
N LEU A 450 -4.18 -29.26 -10.78
CA LEU A 450 -5.34 -29.24 -9.88
C LEU A 450 -6.41 -30.28 -10.27
N GLU A 451 -6.63 -30.50 -11.56
CA GLU A 451 -7.50 -31.58 -12.05
C GLU A 451 -6.94 -32.97 -11.69
N ARG A 452 -5.63 -33.18 -11.94
CA ARG A 452 -4.96 -34.45 -11.61
C ARG A 452 -5.00 -34.77 -10.12
N GLU A 453 -4.90 -33.74 -9.28
CA GLU A 453 -4.99 -33.87 -7.82
C GLU A 453 -6.42 -33.96 -7.30
N GLY A 454 -7.42 -33.82 -8.17
CA GLY A 454 -8.84 -33.84 -7.79
C GLY A 454 -9.28 -32.65 -6.97
N LEU A 455 -8.53 -31.54 -7.02
CA LEU A 455 -8.83 -30.27 -6.33
C LEU A 455 -9.76 -29.37 -7.16
N LEU A 456 -9.75 -29.52 -8.47
CA LEU A 456 -10.73 -28.95 -9.39
C LEU A 456 -11.49 -30.06 -10.10
N LEU A 457 -12.79 -29.89 -10.18
CA LEU A 457 -13.72 -30.81 -10.84
C LEU A 457 -14.29 -30.09 -12.07
N LYS A 458 -14.20 -30.75 -13.23
CA LYS A 458 -14.74 -30.25 -14.46
C LYS A 458 -16.24 -30.51 -14.51
N SER A 459 -17.04 -29.57 -14.99
CA SER A 459 -18.47 -29.74 -15.20
C SER A 459 -18.75 -30.83 -16.25
N ALA A 460 -19.93 -31.42 -16.21
CA ALA A 460 -20.32 -32.53 -17.13
C ALA A 460 -20.28 -32.13 -18.61
N ASP A 461 -20.54 -30.85 -18.91
CA ASP A 461 -20.47 -30.29 -20.25
C ASP A 461 -19.03 -29.82 -20.65
N GLY A 462 -18.08 -29.92 -19.72
CA GLY A 462 -16.69 -29.59 -19.94
C GLY A 462 -16.38 -28.11 -20.07
N ARG A 463 -17.32 -27.22 -19.73
CA ARG A 463 -17.21 -25.77 -19.96
C ARG A 463 -16.64 -25.00 -18.80
N GLU A 464 -16.66 -25.54 -17.60
CA GLU A 464 -16.21 -24.85 -16.40
C GLU A 464 -15.63 -25.79 -15.35
N TRP A 465 -14.89 -25.24 -14.41
CA TRP A 465 -14.34 -25.94 -13.26
C TRP A 465 -14.88 -25.36 -11.96
N VAL A 466 -15.10 -26.24 -10.98
CA VAL A 466 -15.47 -25.90 -9.61
C VAL A 466 -14.45 -26.50 -8.65
N ALA A 467 -14.20 -25.84 -7.52
CA ALA A 467 -13.29 -26.38 -6.52
C ALA A 467 -13.93 -27.52 -5.73
N ALA A 468 -13.18 -28.59 -5.51
CA ALA A 468 -13.60 -29.70 -4.66
C ALA A 468 -13.62 -29.31 -3.18
N ARG A 469 -12.74 -28.40 -2.75
CA ARG A 469 -12.68 -27.90 -1.38
C ARG A 469 -13.55 -26.67 -1.18
N LYS A 470 -14.33 -26.67 -0.10
CA LYS A 470 -15.25 -25.57 0.24
C LYS A 470 -14.55 -24.26 0.64
N ARG A 471 -13.35 -24.34 1.20
CA ARG A 471 -12.63 -23.16 1.75
C ARG A 471 -11.13 -23.22 1.47
N PRO A 472 -10.71 -23.29 0.20
CA PRO A 472 -9.29 -23.38 -0.16
C PRO A 472 -8.46 -22.18 0.31
N GLN A 473 -9.06 -20.99 0.41
CA GLN A 473 -8.38 -19.76 0.87
C GLN A 473 -7.74 -19.90 2.25
N ARG A 474 -8.20 -20.79 3.11
CA ARG A 474 -7.60 -21.04 4.43
C ARG A 474 -6.22 -21.69 4.37
N HIS A 475 -5.88 -22.29 3.24
CA HIS A 475 -4.61 -22.93 2.98
C HIS A 475 -3.62 -22.03 2.25
N VAL A 476 -4.01 -20.80 1.95
CA VAL A 476 -3.16 -19.81 1.29
C VAL A 476 -2.70 -18.77 2.30
N ASP A 477 -1.38 -18.68 2.47
CA ASP A 477 -0.76 -17.58 3.21
C ASP A 477 -0.21 -16.58 2.21
N LEU A 478 -0.70 -15.34 2.26
CA LEU A 478 -0.27 -14.29 1.34
C LEU A 478 1.19 -13.85 1.54
N ARG A 479 1.80 -14.21 2.67
CA ARG A 479 3.19 -13.85 3.01
C ARG A 479 4.18 -15.00 2.80
N GLY A 480 3.70 -16.17 2.34
CA GLY A 480 4.52 -17.36 2.14
C GLY A 480 4.05 -18.21 0.98
N CYS A 481 4.99 -18.70 0.17
CA CYS A 481 4.70 -19.63 -0.91
C CYS A 481 5.23 -21.06 -0.65
N GLY A 482 6.11 -21.23 0.35
CA GLY A 482 6.81 -22.48 0.62
C GLY A 482 6.03 -23.53 1.44
N ALA A 483 6.61 -24.71 1.51
CA ALA A 483 6.19 -25.77 2.43
C ALA A 483 6.51 -25.36 3.88
N SER A 484 5.66 -25.71 4.83
CA SER A 484 5.96 -25.52 6.25
C SER A 484 6.71 -26.75 6.76
N CYS A 485 7.86 -26.54 7.42
CA CYS A 485 8.55 -27.57 8.18
C CYS A 485 8.21 -27.42 9.66
N THR A 486 7.84 -28.52 10.29
CA THR A 486 7.72 -28.60 11.74
C THR A 486 9.04 -29.14 12.28
N ILE A 487 9.72 -28.35 13.10
CA ILE A 487 10.90 -28.83 13.83
C ILE A 487 10.37 -29.58 15.05
N VAL A 488 10.72 -30.85 15.13
CA VAL A 488 10.33 -31.74 16.25
C VAL A 488 11.57 -32.12 17.05
N ASP A 489 11.40 -32.42 18.33
CA ASP A 489 12.46 -33.05 19.16
C ASP A 489 12.67 -34.51 18.75
N ALA A 490 13.63 -35.16 19.42
CA ALA A 490 13.94 -36.57 19.17
C ALA A 490 12.76 -37.53 19.47
N GLU A 491 11.75 -37.04 20.18
CA GLU A 491 10.54 -37.78 20.56
C GLU A 491 9.36 -37.48 19.64
N GLY A 492 9.58 -36.63 18.62
CA GLY A 492 8.56 -36.24 17.62
C GLY A 492 7.61 -35.12 18.09
N LYS A 493 7.91 -34.47 19.22
CA LYS A 493 7.10 -33.36 19.73
C LYS A 493 7.46 -32.05 19.03
N PRO A 494 6.49 -31.27 18.54
CA PRO A 494 6.77 -30.01 17.86
C PRO A 494 7.45 -29.01 18.76
N LEU A 495 8.67 -28.59 18.40
CA LEU A 495 9.45 -27.53 19.06
C LEU A 495 9.16 -26.16 18.44
N LEU A 496 9.00 -26.11 17.11
CA LEU A 496 8.79 -24.87 16.39
C LEU A 496 8.11 -25.14 15.03
N HIS A 497 7.11 -24.34 14.71
CA HIS A 497 6.59 -24.24 13.35
C HIS A 497 7.36 -23.16 12.61
N ARG A 498 8.27 -23.53 11.71
CA ARG A 498 8.95 -22.60 10.82
C ARG A 498 8.45 -22.82 9.39
N ARG A 499 7.94 -21.77 8.76
CA ARG A 499 7.74 -21.77 7.30
C ARG A 499 9.10 -21.51 6.68
N THR A 500 9.56 -22.44 5.84
CA THR A 500 10.70 -22.18 4.97
C THR A 500 10.20 -21.45 3.73
N PRO A 501 10.80 -20.33 3.35
CA PRO A 501 10.71 -19.89 1.96
C PRO A 501 11.30 -21.02 1.11
N ASP A 502 10.71 -21.28 -0.06
CA ASP A 502 11.14 -22.36 -0.95
C ASP A 502 12.65 -22.37 -1.12
N ALA A 503 13.28 -23.35 -0.54
CA ALA A 503 14.64 -23.69 -0.87
C ALA A 503 14.84 -25.20 -0.77
N PRO A 504 14.76 -25.91 -1.89
CA PRO A 504 15.47 -27.17 -2.04
C PRO A 504 16.99 -26.98 -2.02
N GLU A 505 17.50 -25.74 -1.96
CA GLU A 505 18.92 -25.42 -2.16
C GLU A 505 19.73 -25.10 -0.90
N TYR A 506 19.14 -25.08 0.28
CA TYR A 506 19.92 -25.04 1.53
C TYR A 506 20.01 -26.44 2.13
N LYS A 507 20.84 -27.28 1.50
CA LYS A 507 21.48 -28.42 2.14
C LYS A 507 22.76 -27.99 2.82
#